data_12e98346c5ef50443e7aa7f22a32bd64
#
_entry.id   12e98346c5ef50443e7aa7f22a32bd64
#
_cell.length_a   1.000
_cell.length_b   1.000
_cell.length_c   1.000
_cell.angle_alpha   90.00
_cell.angle_beta   90.00
_cell.angle_gamma   90.00
#
_symmetry.space_group_name_H-M   'P 1'
#
loop_
_entity.id
_entity.type
_entity.pdbx_description
1 polymer ?
#
loop_
_entity_poly.entity_id
_entity_poly.type
_entity_poly.pdbx_seq_one_letter_code
_entity_poly.pdbx_strand_id
1 'polypeptide(L)'
;MKKVFGMFTAIVLAVFSVSCTLGKPVVEKVRTITVDGTGSVEVVPNVAEITFTVVTGGWSARQIVADNDTITNRFVDAVIALGVSKDSITRSECSVSNPGNSYESRRTVKVSVINMALIPAVIDCKTTSVRLNGVSFEYTDSASEVRRARTAAIKNAQDAASLLAGASGCKTADVVAIANEKITHTKTDDGKITITSTLTVTYDLQ
;
A
#
# COMPACT_ATOMS: atom_id res chain seq x y z
N MET A 1 63.02 63.38 -58.44
CA MET A 1 61.94 64.36 -58.64
C MET A 1 60.64 63.74 -58.09
N LYS A 2 59.90 64.53 -57.46
CA LYS A 2 58.52 64.39 -57.01
C LYS A 2 58.28 63.60 -55.68
N LYS A 3 58.02 64.39 -54.69
CA LYS A 3 57.43 64.10 -53.39
C LYS A 3 55.98 63.57 -53.50
N VAL A 4 55.57 62.61 -52.73
CA VAL A 4 54.18 62.44 -52.37
C VAL A 4 54.09 62.21 -50.89
N PHE A 5 53.34 63.08 -50.29
CA PHE A 5 52.97 63.22 -48.92
C PHE A 5 51.84 62.24 -48.62
N GLY A 6 51.98 61.33 -47.71
CA GLY A 6 50.96 60.34 -47.32
C GLY A 6 50.57 60.54 -45.85
N MET A 7 49.38 60.95 -45.67
CA MET A 7 48.68 61.37 -44.44
C MET A 7 48.52 60.19 -43.47
N PHE A 8 49.02 60.29 -42.24
CA PHE A 8 48.82 59.36 -41.18
C PHE A 8 47.41 59.57 -40.57
N THR A 9 46.53 58.63 -40.83
CA THR A 9 45.23 58.60 -40.15
C THR A 9 45.36 57.72 -38.91
N ALA A 10 45.34 58.37 -37.75
CA ALA A 10 45.31 57.69 -36.45
C ALA A 10 43.90 57.16 -36.20
N ILE A 11 43.76 55.86 -36.24
CA ILE A 11 42.49 55.18 -35.77
C ILE A 11 42.63 54.97 -34.27
N VAL A 12 41.88 55.76 -33.51
CA VAL A 12 41.68 55.56 -32.07
C VAL A 12 40.69 54.44 -31.87
N LEU A 13 41.19 53.28 -31.49
CA LEU A 13 40.39 52.13 -31.12
C LEU A 13 39.92 52.31 -29.68
N ALA A 14 38.67 52.78 -29.48
CA ALA A 14 38.05 52.84 -28.20
C ALA A 14 37.61 51.41 -27.78
N VAL A 15 38.39 50.79 -26.91
CA VAL A 15 38.02 49.50 -26.29
C VAL A 15 36.99 49.77 -25.23
N PHE A 16 35.71 49.53 -25.55
CA PHE A 16 34.64 49.44 -24.55
C PHE A 16 34.81 48.13 -23.79
N SER A 17 35.42 48.17 -22.62
CA SER A 17 35.41 47.10 -21.65
C SER A 17 34.01 47.04 -21.02
N VAL A 18 33.12 46.18 -21.58
CA VAL A 18 31.89 45.77 -20.90
C VAL A 18 32.28 44.87 -19.74
N SER A 19 32.39 45.45 -18.54
CA SER A 19 32.50 44.69 -17.31
C SER A 19 31.15 43.99 -17.06
N CYS A 20 30.96 42.76 -17.58
CA CYS A 20 29.94 41.87 -17.07
C CYS A 20 30.32 41.54 -15.61
N THR A 21 29.73 42.21 -14.67
CA THR A 21 29.65 41.72 -13.29
C THR A 21 28.77 40.51 -13.31
N LEU A 22 29.37 39.33 -13.49
CA LEU A 22 28.72 38.06 -13.16
C LEU A 22 28.46 38.12 -11.64
N GLY A 23 27.24 38.53 -11.28
CA GLY A 23 26.73 38.32 -9.92
C GLY A 23 26.89 36.84 -9.60
N LYS A 24 27.72 36.52 -8.61
CA LYS A 24 27.77 35.17 -8.07
C LYS A 24 26.33 34.78 -7.76
N PRO A 25 25.83 33.61 -8.24
CA PRO A 25 24.52 33.16 -7.82
C PRO A 25 24.55 33.11 -6.28
N VAL A 26 23.71 33.91 -5.64
CA VAL A 26 23.44 33.75 -4.23
C VAL A 26 22.74 32.43 -4.09
N VAL A 27 23.50 31.39 -3.76
CA VAL A 27 22.91 30.10 -3.34
C VAL A 27 22.31 30.42 -1.97
N GLU A 28 21.03 30.72 -1.98
CA GLU A 28 20.26 30.84 -0.76
C GLU A 28 20.36 29.48 -0.05
N LYS A 29 21.00 29.45 1.09
CA LYS A 29 21.18 28.20 1.86
C LYS A 29 19.84 27.87 2.49
N VAL A 30 19.03 27.11 1.73
CA VAL A 30 17.76 26.57 2.22
C VAL A 30 18.06 25.69 3.43
N ARG A 31 17.55 26.10 4.59
CA ARG A 31 17.65 25.32 5.82
C ARG A 31 16.38 24.50 5.94
N THR A 32 16.52 23.19 6.03
CA THR A 32 15.37 22.30 6.17
C THR A 32 15.50 21.41 7.38
N ILE A 33 14.38 20.96 7.90
CA ILE A 33 14.28 19.89 8.89
C ILE A 33 13.44 18.77 8.32
N THR A 34 13.94 17.55 8.45
CA THR A 34 13.23 16.35 8.02
C THR A 34 12.90 15.51 9.25
N VAL A 35 11.65 15.12 9.38
CA VAL A 35 11.14 14.34 10.51
C VAL A 35 10.23 13.24 10.01
N ASP A 36 10.15 12.16 10.76
CA ASP A 36 9.16 11.11 10.54
C ASP A 36 7.91 11.39 11.36
N GLY A 37 6.76 11.12 10.76
CA GLY A 37 5.47 11.16 11.42
C GLY A 37 4.79 9.80 11.41
N THR A 38 4.16 9.46 12.52
CA THR A 38 3.37 8.23 12.66
C THR A 38 2.00 8.55 13.19
N GLY A 39 0.98 7.96 12.57
CA GLY A 39 -0.41 8.06 13.03
C GLY A 39 -1.12 6.72 12.91
N SER A 40 -1.94 6.39 13.89
CA SER A 40 -2.64 5.10 13.93
C SER A 40 -4.12 5.29 14.23
N VAL A 41 -4.94 4.37 13.70
CA VAL A 41 -6.38 4.27 13.99
C VAL A 41 -6.70 2.80 14.25
N GLU A 42 -7.42 2.52 15.33
CA GLU A 42 -7.94 1.18 15.60
C GLU A 42 -9.35 1.03 15.02
N VAL A 43 -9.60 -0.12 14.40
CA VAL A 43 -10.89 -0.50 13.82
C VAL A 43 -11.28 -1.92 14.21
N VAL A 44 -12.58 -2.16 14.31
CA VAL A 44 -13.12 -3.51 14.48
C VAL A 44 -13.27 -4.14 13.10
N PRO A 45 -12.82 -5.39 12.90
CA PRO A 45 -13.01 -6.10 11.64
C PRO A 45 -14.47 -6.10 11.19
N ASN A 46 -14.70 -5.91 9.90
CA ASN A 46 -16.04 -5.90 9.30
C ASN A 46 -16.27 -7.04 8.29
N VAL A 47 -15.23 -7.84 8.02
CA VAL A 47 -15.29 -9.00 7.11
C VAL A 47 -14.54 -10.17 7.74
N ALA A 48 -15.12 -11.36 7.67
CA ALA A 48 -14.43 -12.62 7.91
C ALA A 48 -14.13 -13.32 6.59
N GLU A 49 -12.87 -13.64 6.32
CA GLU A 49 -12.48 -14.53 5.23
C GLU A 49 -12.34 -15.94 5.77
N ILE A 50 -13.19 -16.84 5.31
CA ILE A 50 -13.18 -18.26 5.68
C ILE A 50 -12.59 -19.04 4.52
N THR A 51 -11.50 -19.76 4.78
CA THR A 51 -10.81 -20.55 3.75
C THR A 51 -11.08 -22.02 3.93
N PHE A 52 -11.53 -22.66 2.85
CA PHE A 52 -11.76 -24.11 2.76
C PHE A 52 -10.87 -24.73 1.69
N THR A 53 -10.59 -26.02 1.86
CA THR A 53 -9.99 -26.85 0.80
C THR A 53 -10.92 -28.01 0.49
N VAL A 54 -11.29 -28.15 -0.77
CA VAL A 54 -12.01 -29.33 -1.29
C VAL A 54 -10.97 -30.33 -1.76
N VAL A 55 -11.05 -31.56 -1.24
CA VAL A 55 -10.09 -32.63 -1.55
C VAL A 55 -10.86 -33.82 -2.06
N THR A 56 -10.44 -34.39 -3.20
CA THR A 56 -10.94 -35.68 -3.73
C THR A 56 -9.75 -36.55 -4.12
N GLY A 57 -9.92 -37.87 -4.00
CA GLY A 57 -8.89 -38.82 -4.31
C GLY A 57 -9.45 -40.07 -5.06
N GLY A 58 -8.62 -40.70 -5.87
CA GLY A 58 -9.01 -41.87 -6.63
C GLY A 58 -7.97 -42.30 -7.65
N TRP A 59 -8.32 -43.31 -8.45
CA TRP A 59 -7.43 -43.94 -9.44
C TRP A 59 -7.45 -43.26 -10.82
N SER A 60 -8.40 -42.36 -11.06
CA SER A 60 -8.57 -41.65 -12.34
C SER A 60 -8.49 -40.15 -12.11
N ALA A 61 -7.48 -39.49 -12.69
CA ALA A 61 -7.32 -38.03 -12.61
C ALA A 61 -8.56 -37.29 -13.15
N ARG A 62 -9.15 -37.78 -14.25
CA ARG A 62 -10.38 -37.19 -14.82
C ARG A 62 -11.55 -37.26 -13.84
N GLN A 63 -11.73 -38.43 -13.19
CA GLN A 63 -12.85 -38.65 -12.27
C GLN A 63 -12.71 -37.74 -11.03
N ILE A 64 -11.52 -37.67 -10.41
CA ILE A 64 -11.34 -36.88 -9.18
C ILE A 64 -11.50 -35.37 -9.43
N VAL A 65 -11.16 -34.88 -10.62
CA VAL A 65 -11.40 -33.46 -10.98
C VAL A 65 -12.90 -33.21 -11.15
N ALA A 66 -13.63 -34.11 -11.82
CA ALA A 66 -15.09 -33.99 -11.97
C ALA A 66 -15.81 -34.06 -10.62
N ASP A 67 -15.37 -34.96 -9.73
CA ASP A 67 -15.90 -35.08 -8.38
C ASP A 67 -15.60 -33.80 -7.55
N ASN A 68 -14.38 -33.26 -7.68
CA ASN A 68 -14.00 -32.00 -7.01
C ASN A 68 -14.90 -30.85 -7.47
N ASP A 69 -15.14 -30.70 -8.76
CA ASP A 69 -16.06 -29.72 -9.33
C ASP A 69 -17.47 -29.87 -8.79
N THR A 70 -17.97 -31.07 -8.75
CA THR A 70 -19.31 -31.37 -8.23
C THR A 70 -19.45 -31.02 -6.76
N ILE A 71 -18.49 -31.43 -5.93
CA ILE A 71 -18.49 -31.14 -4.49
C ILE A 71 -18.33 -29.66 -4.24
N THR A 72 -17.40 -28.97 -4.98
CA THR A 72 -17.20 -27.54 -4.88
C THR A 72 -18.49 -26.77 -5.20
N ASN A 73 -19.19 -27.16 -6.28
CA ASN A 73 -20.43 -26.48 -6.66
C ASN A 73 -21.51 -26.66 -5.59
N ARG A 74 -21.72 -27.88 -5.08
CA ARG A 74 -22.67 -28.13 -3.99
C ARG A 74 -22.36 -27.32 -2.72
N PHE A 75 -21.09 -27.24 -2.33
CA PHE A 75 -20.66 -26.47 -1.19
C PHE A 75 -20.95 -24.98 -1.39
N VAL A 76 -20.59 -24.44 -2.56
CA VAL A 76 -20.85 -23.03 -2.88
C VAL A 76 -22.33 -22.71 -2.95
N ASP A 77 -23.15 -23.60 -3.53
CA ASP A 77 -24.61 -23.42 -3.57
C ASP A 77 -25.21 -23.42 -2.16
N ALA A 78 -24.72 -24.27 -1.26
CA ALA A 78 -25.13 -24.28 0.14
C ALA A 78 -24.76 -22.96 0.85
N VAL A 79 -23.57 -22.42 0.62
CA VAL A 79 -23.13 -21.14 1.18
C VAL A 79 -23.97 -19.98 0.64
N ILE A 80 -24.28 -19.98 -0.66
CA ILE A 80 -25.16 -18.95 -1.28
C ILE A 80 -26.58 -19.04 -0.68
N ALA A 81 -27.09 -20.24 -0.43
CA ALA A 81 -28.41 -20.41 0.19
C ALA A 81 -28.52 -19.83 1.60
N LEU A 82 -27.38 -19.63 2.32
CA LEU A 82 -27.33 -18.92 3.60
C LEU A 82 -27.38 -17.39 3.44
N GLY A 83 -27.40 -16.86 2.20
CA GLY A 83 -27.44 -15.43 1.93
C GLY A 83 -26.07 -14.78 1.68
N VAL A 84 -25.00 -15.58 1.53
CA VAL A 84 -23.68 -15.06 1.11
C VAL A 84 -23.71 -14.77 -0.38
N SER A 85 -23.24 -13.57 -0.78
CA SER A 85 -23.18 -13.18 -2.19
C SER A 85 -22.22 -14.09 -2.95
N LYS A 86 -22.59 -14.45 -4.18
CA LYS A 86 -21.73 -15.22 -5.08
C LYS A 86 -20.38 -14.49 -5.36
N ASP A 87 -20.41 -13.17 -5.44
CA ASP A 87 -19.21 -12.34 -5.68
C ASP A 87 -18.25 -12.34 -4.49
N SER A 88 -18.73 -12.73 -3.31
CA SER A 88 -17.93 -12.91 -2.09
C SER A 88 -17.27 -14.29 -1.99
N ILE A 89 -17.42 -15.15 -3.02
CA ILE A 89 -16.86 -16.49 -3.05
C ILE A 89 -15.86 -16.61 -4.18
N THR A 90 -14.61 -16.87 -3.84
CA THR A 90 -13.53 -17.10 -4.82
C THR A 90 -13.08 -18.56 -4.80
N ARG A 91 -12.69 -19.07 -5.95
CA ARG A 91 -12.23 -20.46 -6.13
C ARG A 91 -10.88 -20.44 -6.84
N SER A 92 -9.93 -21.25 -6.35
CA SER A 92 -8.69 -21.49 -7.10
C SER A 92 -8.91 -22.46 -8.26
N GLU A 93 -7.93 -22.55 -9.14
CA GLU A 93 -7.82 -23.68 -10.06
C GLU A 93 -7.71 -25.00 -9.27
N CYS A 94 -8.14 -26.09 -9.92
CA CYS A 94 -8.02 -27.42 -9.35
C CYS A 94 -6.60 -27.94 -9.59
N SER A 95 -5.83 -28.15 -8.52
CA SER A 95 -4.52 -28.80 -8.60
C SER A 95 -4.69 -30.33 -8.51
N VAL A 96 -3.92 -31.07 -9.29
CA VAL A 96 -3.88 -32.54 -9.27
C VAL A 96 -2.46 -32.99 -8.95
N SER A 97 -2.34 -33.90 -8.01
CA SER A 97 -1.08 -34.55 -7.62
C SER A 97 -1.22 -36.05 -7.61
N ASN A 98 -0.09 -36.75 -7.71
CA ASN A 98 -0.02 -38.19 -7.59
C ASN A 98 0.98 -38.57 -6.48
N PRO A 99 0.52 -38.61 -5.21
CA PRO A 99 1.40 -38.91 -4.07
C PRO A 99 1.78 -40.42 -3.95
N GLY A 100 1.57 -41.19 -4.97
CA GLY A 100 1.86 -42.65 -5.00
C GLY A 100 1.12 -43.34 -6.12
N ASN A 101 0.30 -44.33 -5.79
CA ASN A 101 -0.45 -45.10 -6.79
C ASN A 101 -1.84 -44.54 -7.08
N SER A 102 -2.23 -43.40 -6.48
CA SER A 102 -3.53 -42.75 -6.68
C SER A 102 -3.35 -41.25 -6.93
N TYR A 103 -4.36 -40.64 -7.54
CA TYR A 103 -4.40 -39.19 -7.76
C TYR A 103 -5.16 -38.53 -6.62
N GLU A 104 -4.75 -37.32 -6.29
CA GLU A 104 -5.44 -36.42 -5.38
C GLU A 104 -5.67 -35.08 -6.09
N SER A 105 -6.88 -34.52 -5.98
CA SER A 105 -7.12 -33.14 -6.42
C SER A 105 -7.47 -32.25 -5.24
N ARG A 106 -7.04 -30.98 -5.32
CA ARG A 106 -7.28 -29.96 -4.31
C ARG A 106 -7.75 -28.67 -4.97
N ARG A 107 -8.73 -28.03 -4.34
CA ARG A 107 -9.20 -26.70 -4.71
C ARG A 107 -9.42 -25.87 -3.44
N THR A 108 -8.93 -24.65 -3.43
CA THR A 108 -9.21 -23.70 -2.36
C THR A 108 -10.46 -22.89 -2.69
N VAL A 109 -11.34 -22.75 -1.71
CA VAL A 109 -12.52 -21.89 -1.76
C VAL A 109 -12.41 -20.90 -0.62
N LYS A 110 -12.47 -19.61 -0.93
CA LYS A 110 -12.51 -18.52 0.06
C LYS A 110 -13.89 -17.90 0.05
N VAL A 111 -14.43 -17.69 1.22
CA VAL A 111 -15.75 -17.10 1.45
C VAL A 111 -15.58 -15.87 2.31
N SER A 112 -15.89 -14.70 1.76
CA SER A 112 -15.89 -13.42 2.50
C SER A 112 -17.29 -13.18 3.08
N VAL A 113 -17.37 -13.08 4.41
CA VAL A 113 -18.63 -12.98 5.15
C VAL A 113 -18.65 -11.62 5.87
N ILE A 114 -19.58 -10.73 5.49
CA ILE A 114 -19.80 -9.42 6.12
C ILE A 114 -20.67 -9.58 7.37
N ASN A 115 -21.71 -10.39 7.28
CA ASN A 115 -22.55 -10.69 8.44
C ASN A 115 -21.91 -11.76 9.31
N MET A 116 -21.19 -11.34 10.35
CA MET A 116 -20.46 -12.23 11.27
C MET A 116 -21.33 -13.33 11.91
N ALA A 117 -22.65 -13.13 12.03
CA ALA A 117 -23.56 -14.14 12.56
C ALA A 117 -23.69 -15.37 11.66
N LEU A 118 -23.34 -15.26 10.38
CA LEU A 118 -23.37 -16.39 9.42
C LEU A 118 -22.14 -17.28 9.50
N ILE A 119 -21.07 -16.88 10.17
CA ILE A 119 -19.80 -17.61 10.23
C ILE A 119 -20.02 -19.07 10.67
N PRO A 120 -20.71 -19.37 11.79
CA PRO A 120 -20.93 -20.76 12.19
C PRO A 120 -21.69 -21.57 11.15
N ALA A 121 -22.74 -21.01 10.56
CA ALA A 121 -23.55 -21.69 9.55
C ALA A 121 -22.74 -21.97 8.27
N VAL A 122 -21.88 -21.04 7.83
CA VAL A 122 -20.98 -21.25 6.68
C VAL A 122 -19.96 -22.35 6.97
N ILE A 123 -19.41 -22.39 8.20
CA ILE A 123 -18.48 -23.45 8.61
C ILE A 123 -19.19 -24.82 8.62
N ASP A 124 -20.43 -24.87 9.04
CA ASP A 124 -21.22 -26.11 9.11
C ASP A 124 -21.63 -26.65 7.73
N CYS A 125 -21.53 -25.87 6.66
CA CYS A 125 -21.68 -26.36 5.28
C CYS A 125 -20.57 -27.34 4.86
N LYS A 126 -19.48 -27.48 5.64
CA LYS A 126 -18.40 -28.42 5.34
C LYS A 126 -18.89 -29.86 5.31
N THR A 127 -18.28 -30.66 4.45
CA THR A 127 -18.47 -32.09 4.33
C THR A 127 -17.14 -32.82 4.55
N THR A 128 -17.14 -34.16 4.49
CA THR A 128 -15.89 -34.93 4.61
C THR A 128 -14.82 -34.53 3.59
N SER A 129 -15.23 -34.12 2.39
CA SER A 129 -14.32 -33.67 1.32
C SER A 129 -14.02 -32.16 1.37
N VAL A 130 -14.75 -31.38 2.17
CA VAL A 130 -14.57 -29.94 2.36
C VAL A 130 -13.99 -29.68 3.73
N ARG A 131 -12.73 -29.27 3.79
CA ARG A 131 -12.01 -29.03 5.03
C ARG A 131 -11.88 -27.54 5.30
N LEU A 132 -12.16 -27.11 6.53
CA LEU A 132 -11.88 -25.75 6.99
C LEU A 132 -10.35 -25.61 7.22
N ASN A 133 -9.74 -24.63 6.60
CA ASN A 133 -8.33 -24.29 6.84
C ASN A 133 -8.17 -23.22 7.90
N GLY A 134 -9.10 -22.25 7.94
CA GLY A 134 -9.06 -21.18 8.94
C GLY A 134 -10.07 -20.07 8.65
N VAL A 135 -10.19 -19.20 9.64
CA VAL A 135 -10.98 -17.95 9.57
C VAL A 135 -10.03 -16.81 9.88
N SER A 136 -9.98 -15.82 9.01
CA SER A 136 -9.28 -14.58 9.26
C SER A 136 -10.26 -13.42 9.26
N PHE A 137 -10.01 -12.43 10.11
CA PHE A 137 -10.82 -11.22 10.21
C PHE A 137 -10.07 -10.06 9.57
N GLU A 138 -10.78 -9.26 8.78
CA GLU A 138 -10.20 -8.16 8.01
C GLU A 138 -11.11 -6.93 8.10
N TYR A 139 -10.55 -5.77 7.78
CA TYR A 139 -11.29 -4.53 7.63
C TYR A 139 -11.19 -4.09 6.17
N THR A 140 -12.34 -4.06 5.50
CA THR A 140 -12.48 -3.56 4.13
C THR A 140 -13.02 -2.14 4.15
N ASP A 141 -12.83 -1.40 3.03
CA ASP A 141 -13.18 0.02 2.91
C ASP A 141 -12.43 0.93 3.90
N SER A 142 -11.14 0.67 4.01
CA SER A 142 -10.26 1.39 4.94
C SER A 142 -9.90 2.83 4.52
N ALA A 143 -10.46 3.35 3.42
CA ALA A 143 -10.06 4.65 2.85
C ALA A 143 -10.25 5.83 3.83
N SER A 144 -11.33 5.82 4.63
CA SER A 144 -11.59 6.85 5.64
C SER A 144 -10.62 6.75 6.81
N GLU A 145 -10.35 5.54 7.29
CA GLU A 145 -9.44 5.25 8.40
C GLU A 145 -7.98 5.49 8.01
N VAL A 146 -7.58 5.10 6.80
CA VAL A 146 -6.27 5.44 6.24
C VAL A 146 -6.08 6.96 6.19
N ARG A 147 -7.11 7.71 5.77
CA ARG A 147 -7.06 9.17 5.76
C ARG A 147 -6.90 9.73 7.17
N ARG A 148 -7.60 9.19 8.16
CA ARG A 148 -7.46 9.58 9.57
C ARG A 148 -6.07 9.26 10.10
N ALA A 149 -5.53 8.08 9.84
CA ALA A 149 -4.17 7.69 10.22
C ALA A 149 -3.12 8.60 9.55
N ARG A 150 -3.29 8.92 8.26
CA ARG A 150 -2.42 9.85 7.53
C ARG A 150 -2.46 11.26 8.12
N THR A 151 -3.64 11.79 8.42
CA THR A 151 -3.79 13.11 9.06
C THR A 151 -3.10 13.15 10.41
N ALA A 152 -3.24 12.10 11.22
CA ALA A 152 -2.54 11.98 12.49
C ALA A 152 -1.02 11.91 12.32
N ALA A 153 -0.52 11.20 11.31
CA ALA A 153 0.91 11.12 10.99
C ALA A 153 1.49 12.47 10.59
N ILE A 154 0.79 13.22 9.72
CA ILE A 154 1.22 14.57 9.32
C ILE A 154 1.26 15.51 10.53
N LYS A 155 0.24 15.47 11.39
CA LYS A 155 0.23 16.27 12.62
C LYS A 155 1.37 15.90 13.55
N ASN A 156 1.65 14.64 13.74
CA ASN A 156 2.77 14.16 14.56
C ASN A 156 4.12 14.65 14.00
N ALA A 157 4.32 14.60 12.67
CA ALA A 157 5.50 15.14 12.02
C ALA A 157 5.63 16.67 12.24
N GLN A 158 4.51 17.40 12.12
CA GLN A 158 4.49 18.86 12.34
C GLN A 158 4.86 19.21 13.78
N ASP A 159 4.32 18.50 14.76
CA ASP A 159 4.61 18.72 16.18
C ASP A 159 6.09 18.43 16.47
N ALA A 160 6.63 17.31 15.92
CA ALA A 160 8.04 16.96 16.05
C ALA A 160 8.97 18.00 15.40
N ALA A 161 8.66 18.45 14.19
CA ALA A 161 9.43 19.47 13.49
C ALA A 161 9.43 20.80 14.25
N SER A 162 8.28 21.23 14.76
CA SER A 162 8.14 22.46 15.52
C SER A 162 8.95 22.44 16.83
N LEU A 163 8.94 21.29 17.53
CA LEU A 163 9.73 21.09 18.75
C LEU A 163 11.23 21.18 18.47
N LEU A 164 11.72 20.50 17.43
CA LEU A 164 13.15 20.47 17.08
C LEU A 164 13.63 21.82 16.53
N ALA A 165 12.82 22.48 15.69
CA ALA A 165 13.12 23.81 15.19
C ALA A 165 13.21 24.82 16.34
N GLY A 166 12.26 24.81 17.28
CA GLY A 166 12.27 25.69 18.46
C GLY A 166 13.48 25.47 19.36
N ALA A 167 13.90 24.23 19.57
CA ALA A 167 15.12 23.91 20.34
C ALA A 167 16.39 24.41 19.65
N SER A 168 16.36 24.60 18.33
CA SER A 168 17.48 25.15 17.53
C SER A 168 17.40 26.69 17.33
N GLY A 169 16.42 27.35 17.95
CA GLY A 169 16.20 28.80 17.79
C GLY A 169 15.58 29.18 16.44
N CYS A 170 14.99 28.23 15.72
CA CYS A 170 14.34 28.42 14.44
C CYS A 170 12.81 28.18 14.56
N LYS A 171 12.08 28.46 13.47
CA LYS A 171 10.67 28.10 13.32
C LYS A 171 10.50 27.29 12.07
N THR A 172 9.54 26.36 12.08
CA THR A 172 9.11 25.66 10.86
C THR A 172 8.30 26.61 9.98
N ALA A 173 8.54 26.56 8.67
CA ALA A 173 7.78 27.26 7.66
C ALA A 173 6.99 26.27 6.79
N ASP A 174 7.08 26.38 5.47
CA ASP A 174 6.31 25.58 4.55
C ASP A 174 6.80 24.11 4.45
N VAL A 175 5.89 23.24 4.06
CA VAL A 175 6.23 21.86 3.71
C VAL A 175 6.93 21.84 2.36
N VAL A 176 8.16 21.35 2.33
CA VAL A 176 8.97 21.19 1.12
C VAL A 176 8.67 19.86 0.42
N ALA A 177 8.57 18.79 1.20
CA ALA A 177 8.33 17.45 0.67
C ALA A 177 7.65 16.55 1.69
N ILE A 178 6.84 15.63 1.16
CA ILE A 178 6.31 14.46 1.88
C ILE A 178 6.75 13.22 1.10
N ALA A 179 7.38 12.28 1.76
CA ALA A 179 7.95 11.09 1.14
C ALA A 179 7.76 9.84 2.02
N ASN A 180 8.14 8.68 1.49
CA ASN A 180 8.23 7.41 2.20
C ASN A 180 6.93 6.99 2.91
N GLU A 181 5.76 7.36 2.35
CA GLU A 181 4.50 6.93 2.94
C GLU A 181 4.36 5.41 2.91
N LYS A 182 4.07 4.84 4.07
CA LYS A 182 3.79 3.41 4.23
C LYS A 182 2.53 3.25 5.07
N ILE A 183 1.57 2.47 4.56
CA ILE A 183 0.39 2.05 5.30
C ILE A 183 0.56 0.59 5.71
N THR A 184 0.32 0.30 6.98
CA THR A 184 0.34 -1.07 7.52
C THR A 184 -0.95 -1.37 8.27
N HIS A 185 -1.39 -2.62 8.17
CA HIS A 185 -2.51 -3.17 8.91
C HIS A 185 -1.99 -4.26 9.83
N THR A 186 -2.14 -4.09 11.13
CA THR A 186 -1.65 -5.03 12.13
C THR A 186 -2.82 -5.50 12.99
N LYS A 187 -2.97 -6.81 13.13
CA LYS A 187 -3.96 -7.39 14.05
C LYS A 187 -3.44 -7.28 15.47
N THR A 188 -4.31 -6.88 16.38
CA THR A 188 -4.03 -6.78 17.81
C THR A 188 -4.57 -7.99 18.55
N ASP A 189 -4.05 -8.26 19.74
CA ASP A 189 -4.45 -9.43 20.56
C ASP A 189 -5.91 -9.37 21.03
N ASP A 190 -6.49 -8.17 21.09
CA ASP A 190 -7.93 -7.94 21.40
C ASP A 190 -8.84 -8.12 20.18
N GLY A 191 -8.29 -8.58 19.04
CA GLY A 191 -9.03 -8.88 17.82
C GLY A 191 -9.35 -7.67 16.93
N LYS A 192 -8.85 -6.48 17.26
CA LYS A 192 -8.95 -5.29 16.41
C LYS A 192 -7.85 -5.28 15.34
N ILE A 193 -7.95 -4.30 14.44
CA ILE A 193 -6.94 -4.01 13.43
C ILE A 193 -6.47 -2.58 13.63
N THR A 194 -5.16 -2.40 13.80
CA THR A 194 -4.53 -1.10 13.82
C THR A 194 -4.06 -0.75 12.41
N ILE A 195 -4.58 0.34 11.86
CA ILE A 195 -4.15 0.93 10.60
C ILE A 195 -3.15 2.02 10.95
N THR A 196 -1.90 1.86 10.54
CA THR A 196 -0.82 2.82 10.81
C THR A 196 -0.32 3.42 9.51
N SER A 197 -0.23 4.75 9.48
CA SER A 197 0.46 5.52 8.45
C SER A 197 1.79 6.03 9.02
N THR A 198 2.88 5.78 8.30
CA THR A 198 4.19 6.39 8.55
C THR A 198 4.61 7.16 7.32
N LEU A 199 5.20 8.33 7.50
CA LEU A 199 5.67 9.19 6.42
C LEU A 199 6.81 10.09 6.90
N THR A 200 7.60 10.56 5.95
CA THR A 200 8.69 11.52 6.20
C THR A 200 8.29 12.88 5.65
N VAL A 201 8.39 13.93 6.46
CA VAL A 201 8.07 15.31 6.05
C VAL A 201 9.30 16.20 6.20
N THR A 202 9.57 16.98 5.17
CA THR A 202 10.62 18.00 5.17
C THR A 202 9.98 19.39 5.20
N TYR A 203 10.38 20.22 6.14
CA TYR A 203 9.94 21.61 6.30
C TYR A 203 11.10 22.56 6.07
N ASP A 204 10.81 23.74 5.54
CA ASP A 204 11.74 24.88 5.59
C ASP A 204 11.84 25.41 7.01
N LEU A 205 13.02 25.97 7.34
CA LEU A 205 13.30 26.64 8.61
C LEU A 205 13.51 28.15 8.40
N GLN A 206 12.87 28.94 9.24
CA GLN A 206 13.00 30.40 9.34
C GLN A 206 13.57 30.78 10.67
#